data_18f8b99b6d51f3b9fbb8b25268b92858
#
_entry.id   18f8b99b6d51f3b9fbb8b25268b92858
#
_cell.length_a   1.000
_cell.length_b   1.000
_cell.length_c   1.000
_cell.angle_alpha   90.00
_cell.angle_beta   90.00
_cell.angle_gamma   90.00
#
_symmetry.space_group_name_H-M   'P 1'
#
loop_
_entity.id
_entity.type
_entity.pdbx_description
1 polymer ?
#
loop_
_entity_poly.entity_id
_entity_poly.type
_entity_poly.pdbx_seq_one_letter_code
_entity_poly.pdbx_strand_id
1 'polypeptide(L)'
;MTDATLIRGRAHVAEMNPGLEAALAGKYDDLVPGMSESLIDWAYGQHYTRDGLDNRTRQLCTVAALVSLGGWTGPQLKVNIEHTLAAGANPREIVEAIWQMSVYAGMPAAINGLNAALEVFDAAKS
;
A
#
# COMPACT_ATOMS: atom_id res chain seq x y z
N MET A 1 -8.10 -1.13 23.32
CA MET A 1 -9.21 -1.81 22.79
C MET A 1 -9.24 -1.77 21.28
N THR A 2 -9.40 -2.92 20.71
CA THR A 2 -9.39 -3.12 19.27
C THR A 2 -10.45 -2.29 18.55
N ASP A 3 -11.60 -2.02 19.19
CA ASP A 3 -12.69 -1.30 18.53
C ASP A 3 -12.31 0.12 18.12
N ALA A 4 -11.58 0.85 18.96
CA ALA A 4 -11.19 2.23 18.65
C ALA A 4 -10.20 2.29 17.48
N THR A 5 -9.22 1.40 17.46
CA THR A 5 -8.24 1.33 16.38
C THR A 5 -8.85 0.78 15.10
N LEU A 6 -9.76 -0.18 15.21
CA LEU A 6 -10.48 -0.71 14.05
C LEU A 6 -11.35 0.38 13.41
N ILE A 7 -12.06 1.16 14.19
CA ILE A 7 -12.86 2.27 13.68
C ILE A 7 -11.97 3.29 12.96
N ARG A 8 -10.85 3.64 13.56
CA ARG A 8 -9.88 4.57 12.96
C ARG A 8 -9.30 4.01 11.66
N GLY A 9 -8.98 2.71 11.65
CA GLY A 9 -8.48 2.03 10.45
C GLY A 9 -9.50 2.01 9.33
N ARG A 10 -10.75 1.73 9.65
CA ARG A 10 -11.84 1.73 8.66
C ARG A 10 -12.06 3.13 8.08
N ALA A 11 -11.99 4.16 8.90
CA ALA A 11 -12.11 5.54 8.42
C ALA A 11 -10.97 5.90 7.48
N HIS A 12 -9.75 5.49 7.81
CA HIS A 12 -8.59 5.73 6.95
C HIS A 12 -8.74 5.03 5.60
N VAL A 13 -9.11 3.75 5.61
CA VAL A 13 -9.28 2.94 4.40
C VAL A 13 -10.42 3.49 3.53
N ALA A 14 -11.48 4.00 4.14
CA ALA A 14 -12.60 4.59 3.40
C ALA A 14 -12.14 5.76 2.52
N GLU A 15 -11.12 6.50 2.94
CA GLU A 15 -10.55 7.60 2.15
C GLU A 15 -9.58 7.10 1.08
N MET A 16 -8.84 6.02 1.37
CA MET A 16 -7.77 5.54 0.47
C MET A 16 -8.27 4.52 -0.54
N ASN A 17 -9.11 3.59 -0.09
CA ASN A 17 -9.57 2.48 -0.92
C ASN A 17 -10.84 1.88 -0.28
N PRO A 18 -12.02 2.47 -0.52
CA PRO A 18 -13.25 2.09 0.18
C PRO A 18 -13.64 0.61 0.10
N GLY A 19 -13.22 -0.09 -0.97
CA GLY A 19 -13.56 -1.49 -1.14
C GLY A 19 -12.56 -2.47 -0.54
N LEU A 20 -11.51 -2.00 0.11
CA LEU A 20 -10.40 -2.87 0.52
C LEU A 20 -10.82 -3.93 1.53
N GLU A 21 -11.51 -3.55 2.59
CA GLU A 21 -11.90 -4.51 3.63
C GLU A 21 -12.81 -5.61 3.06
N ALA A 22 -13.79 -5.24 2.25
CA ALA A 22 -14.69 -6.21 1.63
C ALA A 22 -13.95 -7.14 0.68
N ALA A 23 -13.00 -6.63 -0.08
CA ALA A 23 -12.19 -7.44 -0.99
C ALA A 23 -11.32 -8.43 -0.23
N LEU A 24 -10.71 -8.00 0.87
CA LEU A 24 -9.91 -8.87 1.72
C LEU A 24 -10.76 -9.94 2.38
N ALA A 25 -11.92 -9.56 2.92
CA ALA A 25 -12.82 -10.50 3.57
C ALA A 25 -13.30 -11.58 2.60
N GLY A 26 -13.69 -11.17 1.39
CA GLY A 26 -14.19 -12.12 0.38
C GLY A 26 -13.13 -13.09 -0.10
N LYS A 27 -11.87 -12.67 -0.08
CA LYS A 27 -10.78 -13.51 -0.58
C LYS A 27 -10.13 -14.37 0.51
N TYR A 28 -10.04 -13.87 1.73
CA TYR A 28 -9.18 -14.49 2.74
C TYR A 28 -9.88 -14.93 4.03
N ASP A 29 -11.02 -14.36 4.40
CA ASP A 29 -11.59 -14.62 5.71
C ASP A 29 -12.05 -16.07 5.88
N ASP A 30 -12.41 -16.77 4.78
CA ASP A 30 -12.71 -18.20 4.85
C ASP A 30 -11.46 -19.03 5.12
N LEU A 31 -10.30 -18.56 4.65
CA LEU A 31 -9.04 -19.25 4.87
C LEU A 31 -8.44 -18.92 6.24
N VAL A 32 -8.50 -17.66 6.62
CA VAL A 32 -7.95 -17.17 7.88
C VAL A 32 -9.05 -16.32 8.54
N PRO A 33 -9.88 -16.91 9.39
CA PRO A 33 -10.98 -16.18 10.00
C PRO A 33 -10.53 -14.91 10.72
N GLY A 34 -11.18 -13.78 10.41
CA GLY A 34 -10.86 -12.49 11.02
C GLY A 34 -9.67 -11.76 10.43
N MET A 35 -9.06 -12.29 9.36
CA MET A 35 -7.87 -11.68 8.78
C MET A 35 -8.12 -10.24 8.31
N SER A 36 -9.23 -9.99 7.63
CA SER A 36 -9.51 -8.65 7.11
C SER A 36 -9.61 -7.62 8.22
N GLU A 37 -10.33 -7.92 9.29
CA GLU A 37 -10.42 -7.00 10.44
C GLU A 37 -9.05 -6.78 11.10
N SER A 38 -8.28 -7.87 11.27
CA SER A 38 -6.96 -7.78 11.89
C SER A 38 -6.04 -6.87 11.07
N LEU A 39 -6.07 -7.02 9.74
CA LEU A 39 -5.23 -6.20 8.87
C LEU A 39 -5.63 -4.73 8.93
N ILE A 40 -6.92 -4.44 8.85
CA ILE A 40 -7.41 -3.06 8.92
C ILE A 40 -7.06 -2.44 10.28
N ASP A 41 -7.26 -3.18 11.35
CA ASP A 41 -6.94 -2.70 12.70
C ASP A 41 -5.45 -2.44 12.86
N TRP A 42 -4.62 -3.41 12.54
CA TRP A 42 -3.18 -3.34 12.80
C TRP A 42 -2.47 -2.37 11.86
N ALA A 43 -2.64 -2.54 10.56
CA ALA A 43 -1.93 -1.71 9.59
C ALA A 43 -2.48 -0.28 9.55
N TYR A 44 -3.78 -0.15 9.38
CA TYR A 44 -4.38 1.16 9.14
C TYR A 44 -4.86 1.84 10.43
N GLY A 45 -5.29 1.07 11.41
CA GLY A 45 -5.71 1.64 12.69
C GLY A 45 -4.56 1.98 13.62
N GLN A 46 -3.47 1.21 13.56
CA GLN A 46 -2.36 1.37 14.49
C GLN A 46 -1.10 1.95 13.87
N HIS A 47 -0.86 1.79 12.57
CA HIS A 47 0.38 2.25 11.94
C HIS A 47 0.20 3.44 11.02
N TYR A 48 -0.64 3.35 10.00
CA TYR A 48 -0.79 4.44 9.02
C TYR A 48 -1.38 5.71 9.60
N THR A 49 -2.05 5.61 10.74
CA THR A 49 -2.69 6.74 11.41
C THR A 49 -1.84 7.32 12.54
N ARG A 50 -0.61 6.85 12.71
CA ARG A 50 0.29 7.39 13.75
C ARG A 50 0.77 8.78 13.37
N ASP A 51 1.02 9.61 14.37
CA ASP A 51 1.72 10.88 14.19
C ASP A 51 3.18 10.65 13.80
N GLY A 52 3.85 11.69 13.38
CA GLY A 52 5.28 11.64 13.07
C GLY A 52 5.60 11.63 11.60
N LEU A 53 4.79 10.95 10.79
CA LEU A 53 4.89 10.99 9.33
C LEU A 53 3.49 11.15 8.77
N ASP A 54 3.35 11.97 7.74
CA ASP A 54 2.06 12.08 7.06
C ASP A 54 1.76 10.83 6.22
N ASN A 55 0.53 10.71 5.78
CA ASN A 55 0.09 9.52 5.06
C ASN A 55 0.82 9.35 3.74
N ARG A 56 1.06 10.44 3.01
CA ARG A 56 1.81 10.39 1.75
C ARG A 56 3.20 9.80 1.95
N THR A 57 3.91 10.27 2.97
CA THR A 57 5.26 9.78 3.28
C THR A 57 5.23 8.31 3.69
N ARG A 58 4.26 7.92 4.52
CA ARG A 58 4.12 6.51 4.92
C ARG A 58 3.88 5.61 3.72
N GLN A 59 3.05 6.05 2.78
CA GLN A 59 2.76 5.27 1.58
C GLN A 59 4.01 5.16 0.68
N LEU A 60 4.79 6.24 0.55
CA LEU A 60 6.05 6.16 -0.20
C LEU A 60 7.04 5.18 0.45
N CYS A 61 7.10 5.15 1.77
CA CYS A 61 7.91 4.16 2.50
C CYS A 61 7.43 2.74 2.21
N THR A 62 6.12 2.54 2.15
CA THR A 62 5.54 1.22 1.84
C THR A 62 5.93 0.77 0.43
N VAL A 63 5.84 1.67 -0.56
CA VAL A 63 6.25 1.37 -1.93
C VAL A 63 7.72 0.95 -1.96
N ALA A 64 8.59 1.72 -1.33
CA ALA A 64 10.02 1.40 -1.27
C ALA A 64 10.27 0.03 -0.62
N ALA A 65 9.60 -0.25 0.49
CA ALA A 65 9.74 -1.52 1.19
C ALA A 65 9.30 -2.70 0.31
N LEU A 66 8.16 -2.58 -0.35
CA LEU A 66 7.64 -3.66 -1.20
C LEU A 66 8.53 -3.91 -2.41
N VAL A 67 9.07 -2.85 -3.01
CA VAL A 67 10.04 -3.00 -4.10
C VAL A 67 11.27 -3.77 -3.61
N SER A 68 11.75 -3.45 -2.41
CA SER A 68 12.95 -4.06 -1.86
C SER A 68 12.76 -5.55 -1.56
N LEU A 69 11.55 -5.99 -1.28
CA LEU A 69 11.25 -7.39 -1.01
C LEU A 69 11.26 -8.28 -2.26
N GLY A 70 11.23 -7.70 -3.44
CA GLY A 70 11.37 -8.44 -4.68
C GLY A 70 10.08 -8.56 -5.49
N GLY A 71 10.19 -9.23 -6.64
CA GLY A 71 9.11 -9.26 -7.63
C GLY A 71 7.82 -9.93 -7.18
N TRP A 72 7.87 -10.80 -6.17
CA TRP A 72 6.68 -11.50 -5.68
C TRP A 72 5.73 -10.60 -4.89
N THR A 73 6.14 -9.39 -4.56
CA THR A 73 5.24 -8.41 -3.93
C THR A 73 4.45 -7.59 -4.95
N GLY A 74 4.53 -7.94 -6.25
CA GLY A 74 3.89 -7.20 -7.33
C GLY A 74 2.43 -6.85 -7.07
N PRO A 75 1.57 -7.82 -6.72
CA PRO A 75 0.16 -7.51 -6.45
C PRO A 75 -0.05 -6.51 -5.32
N GLN A 76 0.65 -6.68 -4.19
CA GLN A 76 0.56 -5.72 -3.08
C GLN A 76 1.15 -4.37 -3.46
N LEU A 77 2.24 -4.37 -4.22
CA LEU A 77 2.87 -3.15 -4.67
C LEU A 77 1.90 -2.32 -5.51
N LYS A 78 1.18 -2.93 -6.44
CA LYS A 78 0.21 -2.22 -7.26
C LYS A 78 -0.90 -1.59 -6.43
N VAL A 79 -1.45 -2.33 -5.47
CA VAL A 79 -2.47 -1.81 -4.56
C VAL A 79 -1.92 -0.63 -3.76
N ASN A 80 -0.70 -0.74 -3.27
CA ASN A 80 -0.11 0.32 -2.46
C ASN A 80 0.33 1.53 -3.30
N ILE A 81 0.65 1.35 -4.57
CA ILE A 81 0.86 2.49 -5.48
C ILE A 81 -0.44 3.26 -5.65
N GLU A 82 -1.57 2.57 -5.80
CA GLU A 82 -2.88 3.21 -5.85
C GLU A 82 -3.17 3.99 -4.57
N HIS A 83 -2.88 3.41 -3.41
CA HIS A 83 -3.02 4.09 -2.12
C HIS A 83 -2.12 5.32 -2.04
N THR A 84 -0.91 5.23 -2.59
CA THR A 84 0.06 6.33 -2.57
C THR A 84 -0.43 7.51 -3.41
N LEU A 85 -1.02 7.22 -4.57
CA LEU A 85 -1.67 8.26 -5.39
C LEU A 85 -2.84 8.88 -4.62
N ALA A 86 -3.67 8.06 -3.98
CA ALA A 86 -4.80 8.55 -3.18
C ALA A 86 -4.34 9.40 -2.01
N ALA A 87 -3.16 9.14 -1.48
CA ALA A 87 -2.56 9.90 -0.38
C ALA A 87 -1.95 11.23 -0.84
N GLY A 88 -1.99 11.52 -2.13
CA GLY A 88 -1.55 12.80 -2.68
C GLY A 88 -0.15 12.81 -3.29
N ALA A 89 0.53 11.68 -3.35
CA ALA A 89 1.81 11.61 -4.05
C ALA A 89 1.56 11.64 -5.56
N ASN A 90 2.46 12.25 -6.29
CA ASN A 90 2.37 12.24 -7.76
C ASN A 90 3.18 11.08 -8.34
N PRO A 91 2.95 10.71 -9.61
CA PRO A 91 3.69 9.61 -10.23
C PRO A 91 5.21 9.78 -10.20
N ARG A 92 5.71 11.01 -10.31
CA ARG A 92 7.16 11.25 -10.26
C ARG A 92 7.74 10.87 -8.91
N GLU A 93 7.08 11.23 -7.84
CA GLU A 93 7.54 10.88 -6.50
C GLU A 93 7.59 9.36 -6.31
N ILE A 94 6.58 8.67 -6.83
CA ILE A 94 6.50 7.22 -6.72
C ILE A 94 7.66 6.54 -7.47
N VAL A 95 7.90 6.94 -8.71
CA VAL A 95 8.99 6.31 -9.49
C VAL A 95 10.36 6.68 -8.95
N GLU A 96 10.52 7.86 -8.35
CA GLU A 96 11.78 8.21 -7.72
C GLU A 96 12.04 7.37 -6.48
N ALA A 97 11.01 7.10 -5.67
CA ALA A 97 11.14 6.21 -4.53
C ALA A 97 11.52 4.79 -4.97
N ILE A 98 10.89 4.30 -6.03
CA ILE A 98 11.22 2.98 -6.61
C ILE A 98 12.66 2.95 -7.13
N TRP A 99 13.04 3.96 -7.88
CA TRP A 99 14.38 4.06 -8.46
C TRP A 99 15.46 4.15 -7.38
N GLN A 100 15.15 4.82 -6.27
CA GLN A 100 16.07 4.91 -5.13
C GLN A 100 16.45 3.51 -4.63
N MET A 101 15.52 2.57 -4.70
CA MET A 101 15.77 1.20 -4.23
C MET A 101 16.74 0.42 -5.13
N SER A 102 17.06 0.91 -6.32
CA SER A 102 18.08 0.26 -7.17
C SER A 102 19.45 0.22 -6.47
N VAL A 103 19.71 1.18 -5.60
CA VAL A 103 20.98 1.26 -4.86
C VAL A 103 21.08 0.16 -3.80
N TYR A 104 19.98 -0.13 -3.10
CA TYR A 104 20.00 -1.04 -1.95
C TYR A 104 19.39 -2.41 -2.23
N ALA A 105 18.47 -2.50 -3.15
CA ALA A 105 17.78 -3.76 -3.46
C ALA A 105 18.18 -4.34 -4.82
N GLY A 106 18.86 -3.57 -5.64
CA GLY A 106 19.36 -4.02 -6.94
C GLY A 106 18.47 -3.56 -8.10
N MET A 107 19.08 -3.52 -9.28
CA MET A 107 18.42 -3.06 -10.50
C MET A 107 17.19 -3.90 -10.87
N PRO A 108 17.22 -5.25 -10.79
CA PRO A 108 16.04 -6.04 -11.13
C PRO A 108 14.82 -5.71 -10.26
N ALA A 109 15.02 -5.47 -8.97
CA ALA A 109 13.92 -5.09 -8.08
C ALA A 109 13.32 -3.74 -8.50
N ALA A 110 14.17 -2.76 -8.82
CA ALA A 110 13.72 -1.45 -9.28
C ALA A 110 12.95 -1.57 -10.61
N ILE A 111 13.44 -2.36 -11.54
CA ILE A 111 12.77 -2.56 -12.84
C ILE A 111 11.39 -3.19 -12.63
N ASN A 112 11.29 -4.23 -11.80
CA ASN A 112 10.01 -4.85 -11.49
C ASN A 112 9.05 -3.84 -10.85
N GLY A 113 9.56 -3.00 -9.95
CA GLY A 113 8.77 -1.94 -9.33
C GLY A 113 8.28 -0.91 -10.33
N LEU A 114 9.15 -0.46 -11.24
CA LEU A 114 8.77 0.48 -12.28
C LEU A 114 7.71 -0.09 -13.21
N ASN A 115 7.82 -1.37 -13.55
CA ASN A 115 6.81 -2.03 -14.38
C ASN A 115 5.45 -2.07 -13.67
N ALA A 116 5.43 -2.36 -12.37
CA ALA A 116 4.20 -2.33 -11.58
C ALA A 116 3.59 -0.92 -11.56
N ALA A 117 4.43 0.10 -11.38
CA ALA A 117 3.97 1.49 -11.38
C ALA A 117 3.38 1.89 -12.73
N LEU A 118 4.04 1.51 -13.83
CA LEU A 118 3.53 1.79 -15.17
C LEU A 118 2.16 1.19 -15.40
N GLU A 119 1.94 -0.05 -14.96
CA GLU A 119 0.63 -0.70 -15.08
C GLU A 119 -0.46 0.07 -14.33
N VAL A 120 -0.15 0.53 -13.10
CA VAL A 120 -1.11 1.31 -12.31
C VAL A 120 -1.39 2.66 -12.98
N PHE A 121 -0.35 3.34 -13.45
CA PHE A 121 -0.52 4.65 -14.10
C PHE A 121 -1.32 4.52 -15.40
N ASP A 122 -1.07 3.48 -16.18
CA ASP A 122 -1.81 3.25 -17.42
C ASP A 122 -3.28 2.93 -17.15
N ALA A 123 -3.56 2.13 -16.13
CA ALA A 123 -4.94 1.82 -15.74
C ALA A 123 -5.68 3.09 -15.28
N ALA A 124 -4.99 4.00 -14.60
CA ALA A 124 -5.59 5.25 -14.13
C ALA A 124 -5.97 6.20 -15.27
N LYS A 125 -5.33 6.07 -16.44
CA LYS A 125 -5.65 6.88 -17.62
C LYS A 125 -6.87 6.37 -18.39
N SER A 126 -7.27 5.14 -18.13
CA SER A 126 -8.44 4.54 -18.75
C SER A 126 -9.68 4.89 -17.98
#